data_43c1fe9aa54448eac8ba7bab863158b5
#
_entry.id   43c1fe9aa54448eac8ba7bab863158b5
#
_cell.length_a   1.000
_cell.length_b   1.000
_cell.length_c   1.000
_cell.angle_alpha   90.00
_cell.angle_beta   90.00
_cell.angle_gamma   90.00
#
_symmetry.space_group_name_H-M   'P 1'
#
loop_
_entity.id
_entity.type
_entity.pdbx_description
1 polymer ?
#
loop_
_entity_poly.entity_id
_entity_poly.type
_entity_poly.pdbx_seq_one_letter_code
_entity_poly.pdbx_strand_id
1 'polypeptide(L)'
;MKVVVKGITRENLDDIPEPCRSCVYWEFPEDSEKAKLLKSELVRKKKAWFLQTLREFGNCGKIVYYDNSVVGYAQYASITYLPNIDSYESKLVGRSEDGTVFLSCLYITKKALRGRGIGMKLLESIISDLKKQGFKAIETFARRGSSNNPSGPIELYFKKGFQTKDEGNPEFPLVKLEL
;
A
#
# COMPACT_ATOMS: atom_id res chain seq x y z
N MET A 1 19.02 16.26 7.00
CA MET A 1 18.33 14.96 6.78
C MET A 1 17.11 15.20 5.88
N LYS A 2 17.14 14.62 4.67
CA LYS A 2 16.13 14.89 3.63
C LYS A 2 15.26 13.65 3.39
N VAL A 3 13.94 13.78 3.58
CA VAL A 3 12.96 12.77 3.21
C VAL A 3 12.33 13.16 1.87
N VAL A 4 12.39 12.28 0.88
CA VAL A 4 11.80 12.46 -0.44
C VAL A 4 10.84 11.30 -0.71
N VAL A 5 9.62 11.61 -1.14
CA VAL A 5 8.62 10.62 -1.57
C VAL A 5 8.46 10.74 -3.09
N LYS A 6 8.65 9.65 -3.82
CA LYS A 6 8.48 9.60 -5.27
C LYS A 6 7.40 8.59 -5.65
N GLY A 7 6.63 8.89 -6.70
CA GLY A 7 5.78 7.90 -7.34
C GLY A 7 6.60 6.76 -7.94
N ILE A 8 6.01 5.58 -7.99
CA ILE A 8 6.61 4.45 -8.72
C ILE A 8 6.44 4.69 -10.21
N THR A 9 7.53 4.52 -10.95
CA THR A 9 7.61 4.60 -12.41
C THR A 9 8.39 3.41 -12.95
N ARG A 10 8.45 3.25 -14.26
CA ARG A 10 9.26 2.17 -14.88
C ARG A 10 10.74 2.25 -14.52
N GLU A 11 11.26 3.47 -14.35
CA GLU A 11 12.66 3.75 -14.11
C GLU A 11 13.10 3.44 -12.68
N ASN A 12 12.16 3.48 -11.70
CA ASN A 12 12.51 3.26 -10.29
C ASN A 12 11.89 1.99 -9.67
N LEU A 13 11.32 1.08 -10.48
CA LEU A 13 10.77 -0.19 -9.99
C LEU A 13 11.80 -1.02 -9.21
N ASP A 14 13.06 -0.97 -9.62
CA ASP A 14 14.14 -1.73 -8.97
C ASP A 14 14.56 -1.13 -7.62
N ASP A 15 14.10 0.09 -7.30
CA ASP A 15 14.27 0.72 -6.00
C ASP A 15 13.24 0.24 -4.95
N ILE A 16 12.23 -0.54 -5.32
CA ILE A 16 11.28 -1.08 -4.35
C ILE A 16 12.04 -1.90 -3.31
N PRO A 17 11.92 -1.57 -2.00
CA PRO A 17 12.74 -2.21 -0.97
C PRO A 17 12.27 -3.64 -0.67
N GLU A 18 13.20 -4.48 -0.21
CA GLU A 18 12.83 -5.75 0.39
C GLU A 18 12.16 -5.55 1.78
N PRO A 19 11.19 -6.40 2.15
CA PRO A 19 10.69 -7.57 1.42
C PRO A 19 9.62 -7.23 0.36
N CYS A 20 9.24 -5.96 0.17
CA CYS A 20 8.12 -5.55 -0.67
C CYS A 20 8.33 -5.88 -2.15
N ARG A 21 9.58 -5.85 -2.63
CA ARG A 21 9.92 -6.15 -4.02
C ARG A 21 9.60 -7.58 -4.46
N SER A 22 9.70 -8.53 -3.54
CA SER A 22 9.36 -9.94 -3.77
C SER A 22 8.02 -10.35 -3.16
N CYS A 23 7.31 -9.44 -2.49
CA CYS A 23 6.01 -9.72 -1.90
C CYS A 23 4.91 -9.59 -2.96
N VAL A 24 4.21 -10.68 -3.22
CA VAL A 24 3.09 -10.76 -4.17
C VAL A 24 1.76 -11.07 -3.47
N TYR A 25 1.68 -10.81 -2.19
CA TYR A 25 0.56 -11.15 -1.32
C TYR A 25 -0.79 -10.62 -1.83
N TRP A 26 -0.83 -9.38 -2.28
CA TRP A 26 -2.06 -8.75 -2.71
C TRP A 26 -2.47 -9.11 -4.15
N GLU A 27 -1.47 -9.34 -5.00
CA GLU A 27 -1.65 -9.53 -6.44
C GLU A 27 -1.84 -10.98 -6.86
N PHE A 28 -1.15 -11.90 -6.16
CA PHE A 28 -1.11 -13.32 -6.50
C PHE A 28 -1.20 -14.17 -5.22
N PRO A 29 -2.39 -14.26 -4.59
CA PRO A 29 -2.55 -14.96 -3.31
C PRO A 29 -2.10 -16.42 -3.36
N GLU A 30 -2.38 -17.13 -4.46
CA GLU A 30 -1.95 -18.51 -4.64
C GLU A 30 -0.42 -18.70 -4.69
N ASP A 31 0.33 -17.69 -5.10
CA ASP A 31 1.79 -17.74 -5.14
C ASP A 31 2.41 -17.32 -3.81
N SER A 32 1.72 -16.47 -3.05
CA SER A 32 2.18 -16.03 -1.73
C SER A 32 2.15 -17.17 -0.70
N GLU A 33 1.23 -18.11 -0.85
CA GLU A 33 1.07 -19.28 0.04
C GLU A 33 1.94 -20.48 -0.38
N LYS A 34 2.32 -20.55 -1.66
CA LYS A 34 3.18 -21.63 -2.17
C LYS A 34 4.65 -21.27 -2.01
N ALA A 35 5.28 -21.79 -0.96
CA ALA A 35 6.74 -21.74 -0.73
C ALA A 35 7.61 -22.37 -1.85
N LYS A 36 7.09 -22.50 -3.09
CA LYS A 36 7.72 -23.20 -4.20
C LYS A 36 8.34 -22.29 -5.25
N LEU A 37 7.98 -21.00 -5.28
CA LEU A 37 8.54 -20.09 -6.28
C LEU A 37 9.87 -19.51 -5.81
N LEU A 38 10.81 -19.39 -6.74
CA LEU A 38 12.08 -18.71 -6.49
C LEU A 38 11.82 -17.21 -6.28
N LYS A 39 12.61 -16.59 -5.41
CA LYS A 39 12.52 -15.14 -5.15
C LYS A 39 12.60 -14.31 -6.43
N SER A 40 13.43 -14.71 -7.38
CA SER A 40 13.56 -14.06 -8.70
C SER A 40 12.24 -14.08 -9.50
N GLU A 41 11.47 -15.17 -9.40
CA GLU A 41 10.17 -15.29 -10.07
C GLU A 41 9.14 -14.38 -9.42
N LEU A 42 9.12 -14.29 -8.08
CA LEU A 42 8.25 -13.36 -7.34
C LEU A 42 8.56 -11.90 -7.70
N VAL A 43 9.84 -11.53 -7.76
CA VAL A 43 10.27 -10.19 -8.20
C VAL A 43 9.79 -9.90 -9.63
N ARG A 44 9.92 -10.86 -10.55
CA ARG A 44 9.46 -10.73 -11.93
C ARG A 44 7.93 -10.53 -12.00
N LYS A 45 7.16 -11.33 -11.25
CA LYS A 45 5.71 -11.20 -11.16
C LYS A 45 5.30 -9.83 -10.61
N LYS A 46 5.91 -9.40 -9.52
CA LYS A 46 5.67 -8.08 -8.93
C LYS A 46 5.93 -6.95 -9.92
N LYS A 47 7.08 -7.02 -10.61
CA LYS A 47 7.44 -6.05 -11.65
C LYS A 47 6.42 -6.02 -12.81
N ALA A 48 5.99 -7.19 -13.28
CA ALA A 48 5.00 -7.30 -14.34
C ALA A 48 3.66 -6.67 -13.91
N TRP A 49 3.20 -6.94 -12.68
CA TRP A 49 2.00 -6.33 -12.12
C TRP A 49 2.10 -4.79 -12.09
N PHE A 50 3.23 -4.23 -11.61
CA PHE A 50 3.44 -2.78 -11.62
C PHE A 50 3.39 -2.20 -13.03
N LEU A 51 4.07 -2.83 -14.00
CA LEU A 51 4.09 -2.33 -15.39
C LEU A 51 2.70 -2.35 -16.01
N GLN A 52 1.89 -3.36 -15.73
CA GLN A 52 0.52 -3.43 -16.18
C GLN A 52 -0.34 -2.36 -15.50
N THR A 53 -0.29 -2.28 -14.16
CA THR A 53 -1.13 -1.36 -13.37
C THR A 53 -0.78 0.10 -13.67
N LEU A 54 0.51 0.43 -13.85
CA LEU A 54 0.94 1.77 -14.28
C LEU A 54 0.36 2.17 -15.63
N ARG A 55 0.21 1.22 -16.56
CA ARG A 55 -0.37 1.48 -17.88
C ARG A 55 -1.88 1.66 -17.84
N GLU A 56 -2.59 0.87 -17.03
CA GLU A 56 -4.05 0.76 -17.05
C GLU A 56 -4.72 1.67 -16.01
N PHE A 57 -4.14 1.78 -14.82
CA PHE A 57 -4.66 2.54 -13.69
C PHE A 57 -3.91 3.87 -13.47
N GLY A 58 -2.62 3.90 -13.80
CA GLY A 58 -1.73 5.04 -13.52
C GLY A 58 -0.85 4.81 -12.31
N ASN A 59 -0.49 5.88 -11.59
CA ASN A 59 0.38 5.77 -10.42
C ASN A 59 -0.27 4.89 -9.34
N CYS A 60 0.39 3.81 -8.98
CA CYS A 60 -0.12 2.78 -8.08
C CYS A 60 0.82 2.49 -6.90
N GLY A 61 1.76 3.38 -6.62
CA GLY A 61 2.65 3.21 -5.49
C GLY A 61 3.64 4.35 -5.30
N LYS A 62 4.31 4.32 -4.14
CA LYS A 62 5.35 5.31 -3.81
C LYS A 62 6.53 4.66 -3.11
N ILE A 63 7.71 5.27 -3.31
CA ILE A 63 8.97 4.92 -2.65
C ILE A 63 9.42 6.11 -1.81
N VAL A 64 9.89 5.83 -0.61
CA VAL A 64 10.47 6.84 0.29
C VAL A 64 11.97 6.70 0.33
N TYR A 65 12.64 7.80 0.06
CA TYR A 65 14.08 7.95 0.20
C TYR A 65 14.40 8.82 1.42
N TYR A 66 15.37 8.39 2.20
CA TYR A 66 15.94 9.11 3.33
C TYR A 66 17.45 9.22 3.11
N ASP A 67 17.96 10.45 2.91
CA ASP A 67 19.35 10.71 2.56
C ASP A 67 19.85 9.75 1.44
N ASN A 68 19.10 9.69 0.33
CA ASN A 68 19.31 8.85 -0.87
C ASN A 68 19.20 7.32 -0.65
N SER A 69 18.90 6.86 0.56
CA SER A 69 18.63 5.43 0.82
C SER A 69 17.14 5.16 0.79
N VAL A 70 16.72 4.08 0.15
CA VAL A 70 15.32 3.64 0.17
C VAL A 70 14.98 3.12 1.55
N VAL A 71 13.88 3.62 2.14
CA VAL A 71 13.47 3.31 3.51
C VAL A 71 11.99 3.00 3.66
N GLY A 72 11.20 3.18 2.62
CA GLY A 72 9.76 2.96 2.71
C GLY A 72 9.11 2.75 1.36
N TYR A 73 7.89 2.23 1.41
CA TYR A 73 7.11 1.80 0.27
C TYR A 73 5.63 1.92 0.57
N ALA A 74 4.85 2.25 -0.44
CA ALA A 74 3.40 2.12 -0.43
C ALA A 74 2.92 1.59 -1.78
N GLN A 75 1.80 0.86 -1.74
CA GLN A 75 1.13 0.32 -2.91
C GLN A 75 -0.37 0.54 -2.79
N TYR A 76 -0.99 0.99 -3.87
CA TYR A 76 -2.42 1.25 -3.94
C TYR A 76 -2.93 1.12 -5.38
N ALA A 77 -4.16 0.68 -5.53
CA ALA A 77 -4.83 0.56 -6.82
C ALA A 77 -6.35 0.40 -6.64
N SER A 78 -7.09 0.28 -7.73
CA SER A 78 -8.45 -0.27 -7.66
C SER A 78 -8.41 -1.71 -7.14
N ILE A 79 -9.45 -2.13 -6.41
CA ILE A 79 -9.56 -3.50 -5.87
C ILE A 79 -9.45 -4.59 -6.95
N THR A 80 -9.80 -4.28 -8.19
CA THR A 80 -9.69 -5.20 -9.33
C THR A 80 -8.27 -5.68 -9.61
N TYR A 81 -7.26 -4.92 -9.17
CA TYR A 81 -5.84 -5.28 -9.29
C TYR A 81 -5.29 -6.01 -8.06
N LEU A 82 -6.10 -6.21 -7.01
CA LEU A 82 -5.68 -6.69 -5.70
C LEU A 82 -6.59 -7.84 -5.21
N PRO A 83 -6.60 -8.98 -5.90
CA PRO A 83 -7.57 -10.07 -5.65
C PRO A 83 -7.52 -10.64 -4.23
N ASN A 84 -6.40 -10.52 -3.50
CA ASN A 84 -6.31 -11.02 -2.13
C ASN A 84 -7.13 -10.21 -1.11
N ILE A 85 -7.74 -9.11 -1.50
CA ILE A 85 -8.71 -8.38 -0.67
C ILE A 85 -9.85 -9.29 -0.21
N ASP A 86 -10.27 -10.22 -1.05
CA ASP A 86 -11.37 -11.15 -0.74
C ASP A 86 -11.06 -12.07 0.44
N SER A 87 -9.78 -12.33 0.76
CA SER A 87 -9.38 -13.13 1.93
C SER A 87 -9.68 -12.47 3.28
N TYR A 88 -9.95 -11.18 3.31
CA TYR A 88 -10.31 -10.44 4.54
C TYR A 88 -11.80 -10.52 4.88
N GLU A 89 -12.61 -11.20 4.06
CA GLU A 89 -14.04 -11.44 4.28
C GLU A 89 -14.89 -10.16 4.48
N SER A 90 -14.32 -8.98 4.27
CA SER A 90 -15.06 -7.72 4.34
C SER A 90 -15.94 -7.54 3.10
N LYS A 91 -17.25 -7.52 3.31
CA LYS A 91 -18.24 -7.28 2.25
C LYS A 91 -18.30 -5.80 1.82
N LEU A 92 -17.66 -4.92 2.57
CA LEU A 92 -17.77 -3.47 2.41
C LEU A 92 -16.62 -2.83 1.61
N VAL A 93 -15.57 -3.61 1.26
CA VAL A 93 -14.44 -3.07 0.50
C VAL A 93 -14.86 -2.70 -0.91
N GLY A 94 -14.73 -1.43 -1.27
CA GLY A 94 -14.76 -0.89 -2.64
C GLY A 94 -15.92 -1.30 -3.54
N ARG A 95 -16.87 -2.08 -3.03
CA ARG A 95 -17.94 -2.73 -3.83
C ARG A 95 -19.05 -1.80 -4.28
N SER A 96 -19.09 -0.57 -3.79
CA SER A 96 -20.21 0.34 -4.05
C SER A 96 -19.83 1.73 -4.53
N GLU A 97 -18.54 2.03 -4.72
CA GLU A 97 -18.13 3.40 -4.98
C GLU A 97 -17.08 3.51 -6.09
N ASP A 98 -17.50 3.93 -7.28
CA ASP A 98 -16.58 4.39 -8.32
C ASP A 98 -15.68 5.51 -7.78
N GLY A 99 -14.37 5.39 -8.02
CA GLY A 99 -13.38 6.37 -7.57
C GLY A 99 -12.77 6.09 -6.21
N THR A 100 -13.02 4.91 -5.61
CA THR A 100 -12.32 4.46 -4.40
C THR A 100 -11.02 3.73 -4.75
N VAL A 101 -9.94 4.09 -4.06
CA VAL A 101 -8.62 3.45 -4.16
C VAL A 101 -8.36 2.64 -2.91
N PHE A 102 -7.85 1.42 -3.05
CA PHE A 102 -7.42 0.61 -1.93
C PHE A 102 -5.91 0.73 -1.72
N LEU A 103 -5.51 1.19 -0.53
CA LEU A 103 -4.13 1.26 -0.08
C LEU A 103 -3.75 -0.08 0.55
N SER A 104 -3.04 -0.92 -0.21
CA SER A 104 -2.70 -2.29 0.20
C SER A 104 -1.46 -2.37 1.09
N CYS A 105 -0.49 -1.47 0.90
CA CYS A 105 0.73 -1.42 1.70
C CYS A 105 1.13 0.03 2.02
N LEU A 106 1.53 0.26 3.28
CA LEU A 106 2.21 1.46 3.75
C LEU A 106 3.24 1.05 4.79
N TYR A 107 4.51 0.97 4.40
CA TYR A 107 5.52 0.35 5.23
C TYR A 107 6.86 1.09 5.21
N ILE A 108 7.39 1.38 6.40
CA ILE A 108 8.76 1.86 6.58
C ILE A 108 9.61 0.65 6.97
N THR A 109 10.51 0.25 6.06
CA THR A 109 11.28 -0.99 6.16
C THR A 109 12.35 -0.92 7.25
N LYS A 110 12.99 0.25 7.43
CA LYS A 110 13.99 0.46 8.49
C LYS A 110 13.33 0.77 9.82
N LYS A 111 13.35 -0.19 10.76
CA LYS A 111 12.74 -0.07 12.09
C LYS A 111 13.18 1.20 12.84
N ALA A 112 14.47 1.56 12.79
CA ALA A 112 15.03 2.75 13.44
C ALA A 112 14.46 4.09 12.94
N LEU A 113 13.78 4.10 11.79
CA LEU A 113 13.17 5.29 11.21
C LEU A 113 11.66 5.38 11.44
N ARG A 114 11.05 4.37 12.05
CA ARG A 114 9.64 4.40 12.45
C ARG A 114 9.41 5.36 13.60
N GLY A 115 8.21 5.91 13.71
CA GLY A 115 7.89 6.93 14.71
C GLY A 115 8.46 8.32 14.45
N ARG A 116 9.21 8.52 13.36
CA ARG A 116 9.82 9.81 12.98
C ARG A 116 8.99 10.63 11.97
N GLY A 117 7.73 10.34 11.82
CA GLY A 117 6.83 11.06 10.89
C GLY A 117 6.96 10.64 9.41
N ILE A 118 7.86 9.72 9.05
CA ILE A 118 8.09 9.34 7.64
C ILE A 118 6.85 8.65 7.04
N GLY A 119 6.19 7.75 7.78
CA GLY A 119 4.95 7.11 7.34
C GLY A 119 3.82 8.12 7.15
N MET A 120 3.77 9.16 7.98
CA MET A 120 2.81 10.26 7.83
C MET A 120 3.05 11.04 6.54
N LYS A 121 4.29 11.41 6.24
CA LYS A 121 4.64 12.09 4.98
C LYS A 121 4.30 11.24 3.75
N LEU A 122 4.51 9.93 3.84
CA LEU A 122 4.14 9.00 2.78
C LEU A 122 2.62 8.99 2.56
N LEU A 123 1.82 8.85 3.62
CA LEU A 123 0.37 8.87 3.56
C LEU A 123 -0.16 10.21 3.02
N GLU A 124 0.38 11.33 3.50
CA GLU A 124 0.03 12.67 3.02
C GLU A 124 0.29 12.86 1.52
N SER A 125 1.41 12.34 1.04
CA SER A 125 1.74 12.37 -0.39
C SER A 125 0.75 11.56 -1.23
N ILE A 126 0.30 10.40 -0.71
CA ILE A 126 -0.71 9.57 -1.39
C ILE A 126 -2.05 10.31 -1.45
N ILE A 127 -2.53 10.81 -0.30
CA ILE A 127 -3.78 11.57 -0.21
C ILE A 127 -3.78 12.76 -1.17
N SER A 128 -2.70 13.55 -1.17
CA SER A 128 -2.56 14.72 -2.06
C SER A 128 -2.64 14.35 -3.54
N ASP A 129 -1.96 13.28 -3.95
CA ASP A 129 -1.95 12.89 -5.35
C ASP A 129 -3.29 12.31 -5.80
N LEU A 130 -3.93 11.48 -4.98
CA LEU A 130 -5.23 10.90 -5.29
C LEU A 130 -6.33 11.98 -5.37
N LYS A 131 -6.31 12.98 -4.48
CA LYS A 131 -7.19 14.16 -4.57
C LYS A 131 -7.02 14.89 -5.91
N LYS A 132 -5.77 15.16 -6.30
CA LYS A 132 -5.48 15.86 -7.57
C LYS A 132 -5.94 15.06 -8.79
N GLN A 133 -5.95 13.73 -8.71
CA GLN A 133 -6.43 12.84 -9.76
C GLN A 133 -7.95 12.67 -9.76
N GLY A 134 -8.68 13.25 -8.79
CA GLY A 134 -10.14 13.22 -8.73
C GLY A 134 -10.73 11.95 -8.13
N PHE A 135 -9.90 11.13 -7.45
CA PHE A 135 -10.43 10.01 -6.66
C PHE A 135 -11.26 10.52 -5.48
N LYS A 136 -12.26 9.74 -5.08
CA LYS A 136 -13.25 10.15 -4.07
C LYS A 136 -12.91 9.64 -2.67
N ALA A 137 -12.25 8.49 -2.57
CA ALA A 137 -11.96 7.87 -1.28
C ALA A 137 -10.72 6.98 -1.32
N ILE A 138 -10.14 6.76 -0.12
CA ILE A 138 -9.09 5.76 0.13
C ILE A 138 -9.61 4.80 1.18
N GLU A 139 -9.48 3.50 0.92
CA GLU A 139 -9.73 2.43 1.88
C GLU A 139 -8.45 1.64 2.17
N THR A 140 -8.33 1.10 3.37
CA THR A 140 -7.25 0.18 3.75
C THR A 140 -7.66 -0.68 4.93
N PHE A 141 -7.09 -1.89 5.01
CA PHE A 141 -7.11 -2.68 6.24
C PHE A 141 -5.97 -2.22 7.14
N ALA A 142 -6.29 -1.44 8.16
CA ALA A 142 -5.31 -0.89 9.09
C ALA A 142 -4.97 -1.88 10.20
N ARG A 143 -3.68 -2.00 10.57
CA ARG A 143 -3.26 -2.90 11.65
C ARG A 143 -3.51 -2.29 13.01
N ARG A 144 -4.26 -2.99 13.88
CA ARG A 144 -4.48 -2.61 15.28
C ARG A 144 -3.43 -3.29 16.17
N GLY A 145 -2.88 -2.53 17.13
CA GLY A 145 -1.96 -3.07 18.15
C GLY A 145 -0.53 -3.36 17.69
N SER A 146 -0.13 -3.04 16.46
CA SER A 146 1.25 -3.19 16.00
C SER A 146 1.63 -2.19 14.93
N SER A 147 2.80 -1.56 15.09
CA SER A 147 3.41 -0.70 14.06
C SER A 147 4.34 -1.46 13.09
N ASN A 148 4.54 -2.75 13.32
CA ASN A 148 5.42 -3.60 12.49
C ASN A 148 4.62 -4.45 11.50
N ASN A 149 3.80 -3.81 10.69
CA ASN A 149 2.99 -4.46 9.69
C ASN A 149 2.90 -3.61 8.41
N PRO A 150 2.96 -4.21 7.22
CA PRO A 150 2.83 -3.50 5.93
C PRO A 150 1.48 -2.77 5.74
N SER A 151 0.43 -3.15 6.47
CA SER A 151 -0.86 -2.43 6.45
C SER A 151 -0.79 -1.06 7.13
N GLY A 152 0.26 -0.80 7.92
CA GLY A 152 0.38 0.41 8.73
C GLY A 152 -0.52 0.41 9.98
N PRO A 153 -0.11 1.14 11.04
CA PRO A 153 -0.88 1.21 12.28
C PRO A 153 -2.14 2.06 12.12
N ILE A 154 -3.24 1.63 12.73
CA ILE A 154 -4.54 2.30 12.64
C ILE A 154 -4.49 3.76 13.12
N GLU A 155 -3.68 4.05 14.12
CA GLU A 155 -3.49 5.38 14.69
C GLU A 155 -2.93 6.38 13.66
N LEU A 156 -2.13 5.90 12.70
CA LEU A 156 -1.62 6.72 11.60
C LEU A 156 -2.77 7.22 10.73
N TYR A 157 -3.70 6.34 10.40
CA TYR A 157 -4.85 6.64 9.56
C TYR A 157 -5.85 7.56 10.28
N PHE A 158 -6.16 7.28 11.54
CA PHE A 158 -7.05 8.14 12.33
C PHE A 158 -6.55 9.57 12.46
N LYS A 159 -5.22 9.77 12.62
CA LYS A 159 -4.63 11.12 12.59
C LYS A 159 -4.85 11.88 11.29
N LYS A 160 -5.18 11.18 10.20
CA LYS A 160 -5.51 11.76 8.89
C LYS A 160 -7.01 11.81 8.59
N GLY A 161 -7.85 11.51 9.57
CA GLY A 161 -9.29 11.60 9.44
C GLY A 161 -9.96 10.36 8.85
N PHE A 162 -9.23 9.26 8.68
CA PHE A 162 -9.87 7.99 8.36
C PHE A 162 -10.84 7.59 9.47
N GLN A 163 -11.94 6.99 9.07
CA GLN A 163 -12.95 6.44 9.99
C GLN A 163 -13.09 4.94 9.76
N THR A 164 -13.44 4.21 10.80
CA THR A 164 -13.74 2.79 10.67
C THR A 164 -14.99 2.58 9.84
N LYS A 165 -14.90 1.76 8.81
CA LYS A 165 -16.00 1.37 7.93
C LYS A 165 -16.52 -0.03 8.25
N ASP A 166 -15.62 -0.94 8.65
CA ASP A 166 -15.95 -2.33 9.00
C ASP A 166 -14.99 -2.85 10.07
N GLU A 167 -15.53 -3.48 11.11
CA GLU A 167 -14.77 -4.10 12.21
C GLU A 167 -14.88 -5.64 12.21
N GLY A 168 -15.34 -6.23 11.11
CA GLY A 168 -15.48 -7.69 10.98
C GLY A 168 -14.18 -8.44 11.26
N ASN A 169 -13.03 -7.83 10.92
CA ASN A 169 -11.71 -8.30 11.37
C ASN A 169 -11.15 -7.34 12.44
N PRO A 170 -11.16 -7.73 13.75
CA PRO A 170 -10.72 -6.85 14.84
C PRO A 170 -9.23 -6.44 14.75
N GLU A 171 -8.38 -7.28 14.18
CA GLU A 171 -6.95 -7.02 13.99
C GLU A 171 -6.66 -6.10 12.80
N PHE A 172 -7.50 -6.20 11.76
CA PHE A 172 -7.40 -5.47 10.51
C PHE A 172 -8.74 -4.84 10.14
N PRO A 173 -9.27 -3.90 10.93
CA PRO A 173 -10.49 -3.21 10.56
C PRO A 173 -10.30 -2.46 9.23
N LEU A 174 -11.37 -2.41 8.43
CA LEU A 174 -11.42 -1.57 7.24
C LEU A 174 -11.63 -0.12 7.66
N VAL A 175 -10.73 0.76 7.26
CA VAL A 175 -10.85 2.19 7.48
C VAL A 175 -10.93 2.94 6.14
N LYS A 176 -11.65 4.06 6.11
CA LYS A 176 -11.92 4.86 4.92
C LYS A 176 -11.67 6.35 5.19
N LEU A 177 -11.13 7.04 4.19
CA LEU A 177 -11.05 8.49 4.11
C LEU A 177 -11.78 8.97 2.86
N GLU A 178 -12.72 9.88 3.02
CA GLU A 178 -13.26 10.67 1.89
C GLU A 178 -12.24 11.75 1.48
N LEU A 179 -12.01 11.92 0.18
CA LEU A 179 -10.98 12.79 -0.40
C LEU A 179 -11.51 14.18 -0.78
#